data_c506588432cb73cb24e97185b0e4e870
#
_entry.id   c506588432cb73cb24e97185b0e4e870
#
_cell.length_a   1.000
_cell.length_b   1.000
_cell.length_c   1.000
_cell.angle_alpha   90.00
_cell.angle_beta   90.00
_cell.angle_gamma   90.00
#
_symmetry.space_group_name_H-M   'P 1'
#
loop_
_entity.id
_entity.type
_entity.pdbx_description
1 polymer ?
#
loop_
_entity_poly.entity_id
_entity_poly.type
_entity_poly.pdbx_seq_one_letter_code
_entity_poly.pdbx_strand_id
1 'polypeptide(L)'
;TDNVLLMVGDPIMVAIIDYDAGNIKSVEKAIQFLGEEAIITRNPDEILSASHVILPGVGAFGDAMEKLHKYGLISVIHEVVKRDIPFLGICLGLQLMFDRSEETPGVEGLSILKGEIKRIPDKEDLKIPHIGWNSLKYPNVGRLYKDIPEDSYVYFVHSYYLDAEEKDIVVATTEYGTNIHAS
;
A
#
# COMPACT_ATOMS: atom_id res chain seq x y z
N THR A 1 -35.14 -11.10 -30.48
CA THR A 1 -33.78 -10.59 -30.68
C THR A 1 -33.49 -9.59 -29.59
N ASP A 2 -33.11 -10.16 -28.43
CA ASP A 2 -32.75 -9.37 -27.24
C ASP A 2 -31.31 -8.90 -27.38
N ASN A 3 -31.14 -7.62 -27.64
CA ASN A 3 -29.87 -6.95 -27.51
C ASN A 3 -29.50 -6.90 -26.02
N VAL A 4 -28.75 -7.89 -25.56
CA VAL A 4 -28.01 -7.78 -24.30
C VAL A 4 -26.90 -6.77 -24.55
N LEU A 5 -27.18 -5.51 -24.20
CA LEU A 5 -26.15 -4.47 -24.07
C LEU A 5 -25.28 -4.91 -22.89
N LEU A 6 -24.17 -5.57 -23.16
CA LEU A 6 -23.10 -5.74 -22.19
C LEU A 6 -22.67 -4.30 -21.82
N MET A 7 -23.05 -3.88 -20.62
CA MET A 7 -22.48 -2.67 -20.02
C MET A 7 -21.01 -2.96 -19.83
N VAL A 8 -20.21 -2.63 -20.81
CA VAL A 8 -18.75 -2.49 -20.66
C VAL A 8 -18.61 -1.35 -19.67
N GLY A 9 -18.23 -1.65 -18.44
CA GLY A 9 -17.90 -0.61 -17.46
C GLY A 9 -16.87 0.34 -18.05
N ASP A 10 -16.87 1.58 -17.60
CA ASP A 10 -15.84 2.53 -18.01
C ASP A 10 -14.45 1.90 -17.78
N PRO A 11 -13.53 2.09 -18.76
CA PRO A 11 -12.20 1.50 -18.64
C PRO A 11 -11.55 1.92 -17.33
N ILE A 12 -11.00 0.93 -16.61
CA ILE A 12 -10.30 1.18 -15.35
C ILE A 12 -8.96 1.83 -15.70
N MET A 13 -8.80 3.09 -15.32
CA MET A 13 -7.51 3.79 -15.38
C MET A 13 -6.91 3.83 -13.98
N VAL A 14 -5.75 3.20 -13.81
CA VAL A 14 -5.01 3.18 -12.54
C VAL A 14 -3.90 4.22 -12.58
N ALA A 15 -3.96 5.22 -11.72
CA ALA A 15 -2.86 6.16 -11.52
C ALA A 15 -1.87 5.61 -10.49
N ILE A 16 -0.61 5.48 -10.88
CA ILE A 16 0.50 5.11 -10.00
C ILE A 16 1.27 6.38 -9.68
N ILE A 17 1.29 6.77 -8.41
CA ILE A 17 1.90 8.01 -7.95
C ILE A 17 3.42 7.95 -8.10
N ASP A 18 3.97 8.87 -8.91
CA ASP A 18 5.41 9.04 -9.11
C ASP A 18 5.98 10.12 -8.20
N TYR A 19 6.60 9.71 -7.11
CA TYR A 19 7.40 10.59 -6.24
C TYR A 19 8.88 10.22 -6.25
N ASP A 20 9.39 9.71 -7.37
CA ASP A 20 10.71 9.12 -7.52
C ASP A 20 10.91 7.85 -6.65
N ALA A 21 9.83 7.08 -6.45
CA ALA A 21 9.92 5.77 -5.82
C ALA A 21 10.59 4.77 -6.76
N GLY A 22 11.42 3.91 -6.19
CA GLY A 22 11.97 2.78 -6.96
C GLY A 22 10.89 1.74 -7.31
N ASN A 23 11.20 0.89 -8.29
CA ASN A 23 10.39 -0.26 -8.72
C ASN A 23 8.96 0.04 -9.23
N ILE A 24 8.67 1.30 -9.56
CA ILE A 24 7.34 1.75 -10.01
C ILE A 24 6.92 1.05 -11.33
N LYS A 25 7.87 0.73 -12.20
CA LYS A 25 7.62 0.00 -13.46
C LYS A 25 7.13 -1.43 -13.27
N SER A 26 7.48 -2.08 -12.16
CA SER A 26 6.97 -3.42 -11.83
C SER A 26 5.48 -3.37 -11.49
N VAL A 27 5.04 -2.31 -10.81
CA VAL A 27 3.62 -2.09 -10.50
C VAL A 27 2.83 -1.83 -11.79
N GLU A 28 3.33 -0.95 -12.67
CA GLU A 28 2.72 -0.67 -13.97
C GLU A 28 2.54 -1.96 -14.80
N LYS A 29 3.61 -2.76 -14.91
CA LYS A 29 3.55 -4.04 -15.64
C LYS A 29 2.57 -5.04 -15.04
N ALA A 30 2.44 -5.07 -13.71
CA ALA A 30 1.49 -5.94 -13.04
C ALA A 30 0.04 -5.55 -13.39
N ILE A 31 -0.28 -4.26 -13.39
CA ILE A 31 -1.60 -3.76 -13.77
C ILE A 31 -1.89 -4.07 -15.25
N GLN A 32 -0.94 -3.81 -16.13
CA GLN A 32 -1.05 -4.14 -17.56
C GLN A 32 -1.23 -5.64 -17.82
N PHE A 33 -0.55 -6.49 -17.03
CA PHE A 33 -0.72 -7.95 -17.12
C PHE A 33 -2.15 -8.40 -16.75
N LEU A 34 -2.81 -7.65 -15.87
CA LEU A 34 -4.22 -7.89 -15.51
C LEU A 34 -5.20 -7.36 -16.56
N GLY A 35 -4.70 -6.72 -17.63
CA GLY A 35 -5.53 -6.19 -18.72
C GLY A 35 -6.06 -4.78 -18.49
N GLU A 36 -5.59 -4.09 -17.43
CA GLU A 36 -6.02 -2.75 -17.08
C GLU A 36 -5.03 -1.67 -17.55
N GLU A 37 -5.53 -0.46 -17.77
CA GLU A 37 -4.69 0.68 -18.12
C GLU A 37 -4.05 1.29 -16.88
N ALA A 38 -2.75 1.62 -16.98
CA ALA A 38 -2.00 2.26 -15.91
C ALA A 38 -1.20 3.45 -16.42
N ILE A 39 -1.15 4.52 -15.64
CA ILE A 39 -0.32 5.69 -15.89
C ILE A 39 0.55 5.96 -14.67
N ILE A 40 1.85 6.17 -14.90
CA ILE A 40 2.78 6.67 -13.88
C ILE A 40 2.77 8.19 -13.96
N THR A 41 2.32 8.85 -12.91
CA THR A 41 2.13 10.29 -12.94
C THR A 41 2.30 10.95 -11.58
N ARG A 42 2.69 12.22 -11.60
CA ARG A 42 2.63 13.14 -10.45
C ARG A 42 1.71 14.34 -10.72
N ASN A 43 1.02 14.32 -11.86
CA ASN A 43 0.06 15.37 -12.20
C ASN A 43 -1.22 15.20 -11.35
N PRO A 44 -1.60 16.21 -10.54
CA PRO A 44 -2.79 16.13 -9.69
C PRO A 44 -4.08 15.84 -10.45
N ASP A 45 -4.27 16.42 -11.63
CA ASP A 45 -5.50 16.24 -12.42
C ASP A 45 -5.63 14.81 -12.94
N GLU A 46 -4.53 14.19 -13.36
CA GLU A 46 -4.50 12.79 -13.79
C GLU A 46 -4.76 11.84 -12.60
N ILE A 47 -4.16 12.12 -11.45
CA ILE A 47 -4.37 11.32 -10.23
C ILE A 47 -5.84 11.40 -9.79
N LEU A 48 -6.42 12.61 -9.75
CA LEU A 48 -7.77 12.84 -9.25
C LEU A 48 -8.87 12.43 -10.24
N SER A 49 -8.53 12.22 -11.50
CA SER A 49 -9.45 11.70 -12.54
C SER A 49 -9.37 10.18 -12.72
N ALA A 50 -8.38 9.53 -12.11
CA ALA A 50 -8.22 8.08 -12.19
C ALA A 50 -9.34 7.35 -11.43
N SER A 51 -9.70 6.15 -11.90
CA SER A 51 -10.66 5.27 -11.23
C SER A 51 -10.08 4.58 -9.98
N HIS A 52 -8.74 4.39 -9.96
CA HIS A 52 -7.99 3.79 -8.85
C HIS A 52 -6.63 4.46 -8.73
N VAL A 53 -6.11 4.55 -7.52
CA VAL A 53 -4.80 5.16 -7.26
C VAL A 53 -3.92 4.21 -6.45
N ILE A 54 -2.66 4.08 -6.87
CA ILE A 54 -1.66 3.27 -6.16
C ILE A 54 -0.53 4.17 -5.68
N LEU A 55 -0.19 4.05 -4.40
CA LEU A 55 1.01 4.61 -3.80
C LEU A 55 2.03 3.49 -3.60
N PRO A 56 2.96 3.30 -4.54
CA PRO A 56 4.05 2.34 -4.36
C PRO A 56 5.11 2.92 -3.42
N GLY A 57 6.02 2.08 -2.92
CA GLY A 57 7.16 2.61 -2.19
C GLY A 57 8.21 1.56 -1.87
N VAL A 58 9.46 1.99 -1.97
CA VAL A 58 10.65 1.28 -1.50
C VAL A 58 11.62 2.28 -0.88
N GLY A 59 12.47 1.85 0.05
CA GLY A 59 13.44 2.70 0.73
C GLY A 59 12.96 3.18 2.09
N ALA A 60 13.45 4.32 2.56
CA ALA A 60 13.22 4.84 3.90
C ALA A 60 11.98 5.72 3.98
N PHE A 61 11.27 5.64 5.12
CA PHE A 61 10.04 6.38 5.39
C PHE A 61 10.22 7.90 5.27
N GLY A 62 11.28 8.46 5.89
CA GLY A 62 11.53 9.90 5.87
C GLY A 62 11.84 10.43 4.48
N ASP A 63 12.66 9.73 3.70
CA ASP A 63 13.01 10.13 2.33
C ASP A 63 11.77 10.14 1.42
N ALA A 64 10.87 9.18 1.61
CA ALA A 64 9.62 9.11 0.86
C ALA A 64 8.70 10.29 1.21
N MET A 65 8.54 10.60 2.50
CA MET A 65 7.73 11.75 2.94
C MET A 65 8.31 13.07 2.45
N GLU A 66 9.63 13.25 2.48
CA GLU A 66 10.30 14.43 1.91
C GLU A 66 9.98 14.61 0.42
N LYS A 67 10.02 13.54 -0.36
CA LYS A 67 9.69 13.57 -1.79
C LYS A 67 8.21 13.88 -2.04
N LEU A 68 7.30 13.27 -1.28
CA LEU A 68 5.87 13.60 -1.37
C LEU A 68 5.62 15.08 -1.06
N HIS A 69 6.29 15.62 -0.06
CA HIS A 69 6.27 17.05 0.25
C HIS A 69 6.81 17.90 -0.90
N LYS A 70 7.99 17.58 -1.39
CA LYS A 70 8.67 18.29 -2.48
C LYS A 70 7.80 18.40 -3.73
N TYR A 71 7.06 17.35 -4.06
CA TYR A 71 6.19 17.34 -5.24
C TYR A 71 4.75 17.79 -4.98
N GLY A 72 4.43 18.23 -3.76
CA GLY A 72 3.08 18.69 -3.39
C GLY A 72 2.01 17.59 -3.43
N LEU A 73 2.41 16.32 -3.31
CA LEU A 73 1.52 15.19 -3.50
C LEU A 73 0.69 14.85 -2.25
N ILE A 74 1.08 15.34 -1.07
CA ILE A 74 0.36 15.05 0.19
C ILE A 74 -1.10 15.51 0.12
N SER A 75 -1.33 16.74 -0.30
CA SER A 75 -2.70 17.28 -0.44
C SER A 75 -3.51 16.57 -1.52
N VAL A 76 -2.86 16.12 -2.60
CA VAL A 76 -3.50 15.33 -3.66
C VAL A 76 -3.94 13.98 -3.13
N ILE A 77 -3.09 13.27 -2.37
CA ILE A 77 -3.43 11.99 -1.76
C ILE A 77 -4.59 12.14 -0.77
N HIS A 78 -4.58 13.16 0.06
CA HIS A 78 -5.72 13.44 0.96
C HIS A 78 -7.02 13.70 0.19
N GLU A 79 -6.95 14.38 -0.96
CA GLU A 79 -8.13 14.62 -1.80
C GLU A 79 -8.60 13.32 -2.48
N VAL A 80 -7.70 12.41 -2.88
CA VAL A 80 -8.03 11.05 -3.36
C VAL A 80 -8.87 10.31 -2.33
N VAL A 81 -8.40 10.28 -1.09
CA VAL A 81 -9.10 9.60 0.02
C VAL A 81 -10.44 10.26 0.31
N LYS A 82 -10.50 11.59 0.36
CA LYS A 82 -11.72 12.35 0.60
C LYS A 82 -12.80 12.11 -0.46
N ARG A 83 -12.39 11.85 -1.71
CA ARG A 83 -13.30 11.53 -2.83
C ARG A 83 -13.70 10.06 -2.90
N ASP A 84 -13.29 9.23 -1.93
CA ASP A 84 -13.51 7.79 -1.94
C ASP A 84 -12.97 7.09 -3.20
N ILE A 85 -11.94 7.65 -3.85
CA ILE A 85 -11.25 6.96 -4.93
C ILE A 85 -10.50 5.78 -4.34
N PRO A 86 -10.70 4.53 -4.82
CA PRO A 86 -9.98 3.36 -4.34
C PRO A 86 -8.47 3.59 -4.32
N PHE A 87 -7.86 3.46 -3.15
CA PHE A 87 -6.46 3.81 -2.90
C PHE A 87 -5.70 2.63 -2.28
N LEU A 88 -4.60 2.22 -2.91
CA LEU A 88 -3.77 1.10 -2.48
C LEU A 88 -2.34 1.56 -2.17
N GLY A 89 -1.92 1.42 -0.92
CA GLY A 89 -0.51 1.53 -0.53
C GLY A 89 0.21 0.18 -0.67
N ILE A 90 1.37 0.14 -1.34
CA ILE A 90 2.16 -1.08 -1.50
C ILE A 90 3.49 -0.94 -0.74
N CYS A 91 3.79 -1.87 0.16
CA CYS A 91 5.01 -1.93 0.97
C CYS A 91 5.24 -0.61 1.73
N LEU A 92 6.28 0.17 1.43
CA LEU A 92 6.48 1.49 2.03
C LEU A 92 5.27 2.41 1.80
N GLY A 93 4.59 2.31 0.65
CA GLY A 93 3.37 3.08 0.39
C GLY A 93 2.25 2.80 1.40
N LEU A 94 2.10 1.56 1.87
CA LEU A 94 1.21 1.23 2.97
C LEU A 94 1.67 1.90 4.27
N GLN A 95 2.96 1.84 4.59
CA GLN A 95 3.51 2.44 5.80
C GLN A 95 3.29 3.95 5.86
N LEU A 96 3.45 4.64 4.72
CA LEU A 96 3.26 6.10 4.62
C LEU A 96 1.84 6.56 4.94
N MET A 97 0.83 5.68 4.86
CA MET A 97 -0.57 6.02 5.17
C MET A 97 -0.82 6.24 6.66
N PHE A 98 0.09 5.82 7.53
CA PHE A 98 -0.02 5.89 8.99
C PHE A 98 0.63 7.14 9.57
N ASP A 99 0.56 7.29 10.92
CA ASP A 99 0.92 8.56 11.56
C ASP A 99 2.43 8.82 11.59
N ARG A 100 3.26 7.77 11.86
CA ARG A 100 4.71 7.90 12.05
C ARG A 100 5.44 6.57 11.93
N SER A 101 6.77 6.65 11.89
CA SER A 101 7.64 5.47 11.85
C SER A 101 8.83 5.60 12.80
N GLU A 102 9.16 4.52 13.50
CA GLU A 102 10.40 4.40 14.27
C GLU A 102 11.66 4.47 13.40
N GLU A 103 11.54 4.19 12.09
CA GLU A 103 12.65 4.29 11.15
C GLU A 103 13.18 5.72 11.03
N THR A 104 12.29 6.72 11.12
CA THR A 104 12.66 8.13 11.00
C THR A 104 11.91 8.95 12.06
N PRO A 105 12.39 8.95 13.31
CA PRO A 105 11.75 9.68 14.39
C PRO A 105 11.59 11.18 14.07
N GLY A 106 10.40 11.71 14.36
CA GLY A 106 10.06 13.12 14.13
C GLY A 106 9.52 13.44 12.73
N VAL A 107 9.44 12.46 11.83
CA VAL A 107 8.76 12.60 10.54
C VAL A 107 7.34 12.06 10.65
N GLU A 108 6.36 12.91 10.34
CA GLU A 108 4.95 12.53 10.26
C GLU A 108 4.65 11.86 8.92
N GLY A 109 3.80 10.83 8.94
CA GLY A 109 3.24 10.20 7.75
C GLY A 109 2.04 10.95 7.19
N LEU A 110 1.28 10.28 6.33
CA LEU A 110 0.06 10.86 5.73
C LEU A 110 -1.11 10.91 6.70
N SER A 111 -1.06 10.20 7.82
CA SER A 111 -2.11 10.14 8.87
C SER A 111 -3.52 9.87 8.31
N ILE A 112 -3.61 9.07 7.25
CA ILE A 112 -4.88 8.61 6.67
C ILE A 112 -5.52 7.55 7.59
N LEU A 113 -4.68 6.68 8.15
CA LEU A 113 -5.04 5.63 9.10
C LEU A 113 -4.24 5.82 10.39
N LYS A 114 -4.83 5.38 11.52
CA LYS A 114 -4.20 5.52 12.85
C LYS A 114 -3.30 4.34 13.18
N GLY A 115 -2.12 4.66 13.68
CA GLY A 115 -1.12 3.68 14.07
C GLY A 115 0.29 4.13 13.72
N GLU A 116 1.24 3.26 13.99
CA GLU A 116 2.65 3.56 13.77
C GLU A 116 3.40 2.37 13.14
N ILE A 117 4.50 2.69 12.51
CA ILE A 117 5.41 1.73 11.92
C ILE A 117 6.52 1.46 12.92
N LYS A 118 6.61 0.21 13.39
CA LYS A 118 7.55 -0.24 14.41
C LYS A 118 8.64 -1.10 13.82
N ARG A 119 9.81 -1.09 14.45
CA ARG A 119 10.87 -2.04 14.10
C ARG A 119 10.50 -3.43 14.62
N ILE A 120 10.75 -4.45 13.81
CA ILE A 120 10.62 -5.85 14.26
C ILE A 120 11.52 -6.06 15.48
N PRO A 121 10.99 -6.62 16.59
CA PRO A 121 11.78 -6.78 17.82
C PRO A 121 12.93 -7.77 17.63
N ASP A 122 14.11 -7.43 18.16
CA ASP A 122 15.25 -8.33 18.20
C ASP A 122 14.92 -9.54 19.10
N LYS A 123 15.07 -10.74 18.57
CA LYS A 123 14.95 -12.01 19.29
C LYS A 123 16.10 -12.93 18.96
N GLU A 124 16.48 -13.77 19.90
CA GLU A 124 17.47 -14.82 19.66
C GLU A 124 17.00 -15.70 18.50
N ASP A 125 17.89 -15.97 17.56
CA ASP A 125 17.64 -16.74 16.32
C ASP A 125 16.70 -16.09 15.28
N LEU A 126 16.25 -14.88 15.48
CA LEU A 126 15.44 -14.15 14.50
C LEU A 126 16.29 -13.18 13.68
N LYS A 127 16.33 -13.37 12.37
CA LYS A 127 17.06 -12.47 11.47
C LYS A 127 16.19 -11.29 11.07
N ILE A 128 16.73 -10.09 11.18
CA ILE A 128 16.13 -8.84 10.68
C ILE A 128 17.06 -8.27 9.60
N PRO A 129 16.52 -7.95 8.41
CA PRO A 129 15.11 -7.91 8.02
C PRO A 129 14.45 -9.29 7.87
N HIS A 130 13.11 -9.33 8.00
CA HIS A 130 12.28 -10.45 7.56
C HIS A 130 12.35 -10.53 6.03
N ILE A 131 13.05 -11.55 5.52
CA ILE A 131 13.18 -11.80 4.08
C ILE A 131 12.78 -13.25 3.82
N GLY A 132 11.73 -13.45 3.04
CA GLY A 132 11.28 -14.78 2.66
C GLY A 132 9.77 -14.93 2.54
N TRP A 133 9.35 -16.14 2.22
CA TRP A 133 7.96 -16.51 2.12
C TRP A 133 7.39 -16.77 3.52
N ASN A 134 6.23 -16.18 3.79
CA ASN A 134 5.49 -16.45 5.02
C ASN A 134 3.99 -16.46 4.72
N SER A 135 3.22 -17.17 5.53
CA SER A 135 1.78 -17.35 5.34
C SER A 135 0.98 -16.21 5.95
N LEU A 136 -0.18 -15.94 5.36
CA LEU A 136 -1.12 -14.94 5.84
C LEU A 136 -2.24 -15.58 6.65
N LYS A 137 -2.64 -14.88 7.73
CA LYS A 137 -3.86 -15.14 8.48
C LYS A 137 -4.81 -13.95 8.30
N TYR A 138 -6.12 -14.23 8.27
CA TYR A 138 -7.14 -13.22 8.02
C TYR A 138 -8.00 -13.00 9.27
N PRO A 139 -7.57 -12.10 10.20
CA PRO A 139 -8.34 -11.81 11.41
C PRO A 139 -9.68 -11.14 11.12
N ASN A 140 -9.76 -10.39 10.03
CA ASN A 140 -10.97 -9.69 9.60
C ASN A 140 -11.23 -9.91 8.10
N VAL A 141 -12.47 -9.70 7.68
CA VAL A 141 -12.86 -9.79 6.27
C VAL A 141 -12.39 -8.56 5.51
N GLY A 142 -11.74 -8.78 4.37
CA GLY A 142 -11.25 -7.69 3.51
C GLY A 142 -11.39 -8.01 2.02
N ARG A 143 -11.58 -6.97 1.20
CA ARG A 143 -11.76 -7.12 -0.25
C ARG A 143 -10.53 -7.64 -0.99
N LEU A 144 -9.32 -7.30 -0.50
CA LEU A 144 -8.05 -7.68 -1.14
C LEU A 144 -7.81 -9.19 -1.17
N TYR A 145 -8.39 -9.93 -0.21
CA TYR A 145 -8.15 -11.37 -0.06
C TYR A 145 -9.36 -12.21 -0.42
N LYS A 146 -10.35 -11.62 -1.09
CA LYS A 146 -11.48 -12.37 -1.61
C LYS A 146 -10.98 -13.49 -2.52
N ASP A 147 -11.44 -14.72 -2.26
CA ASP A 147 -11.08 -15.92 -3.00
C ASP A 147 -9.59 -16.33 -2.89
N ILE A 148 -8.81 -15.71 -1.98
CA ILE A 148 -7.46 -16.14 -1.65
C ILE A 148 -7.51 -16.96 -0.35
N PRO A 149 -7.11 -18.25 -0.38
CA PRO A 149 -7.16 -19.10 0.81
C PRO A 149 -6.30 -18.56 1.96
N GLU A 150 -6.76 -18.76 3.20
CA GLU A 150 -5.93 -18.56 4.38
C GLU A 150 -4.69 -19.45 4.30
N ASP A 151 -3.61 -19.05 4.93
CA ASP A 151 -2.29 -19.68 4.82
C ASP A 151 -1.63 -19.59 3.42
N SER A 152 -2.18 -18.76 2.52
CA SER A 152 -1.46 -18.40 1.29
C SER A 152 -0.14 -17.71 1.61
N TYR A 153 0.91 -18.05 0.88
CA TYR A 153 2.23 -17.50 1.09
C TYR A 153 2.47 -16.27 0.23
N VAL A 154 3.03 -15.24 0.85
CA VAL A 154 3.55 -14.05 0.16
C VAL A 154 5.00 -13.80 0.55
N TYR A 155 5.74 -13.07 -0.30
CA TYR A 155 7.14 -12.78 -0.05
C TYR A 155 7.28 -11.48 0.73
N PHE A 156 7.95 -11.56 1.88
CA PHE A 156 8.25 -10.42 2.75
C PHE A 156 9.69 -9.95 2.56
N VAL A 157 9.89 -8.64 2.63
CA VAL A 157 11.21 -7.99 2.67
C VAL A 157 11.08 -6.67 3.44
N HIS A 158 11.22 -6.73 4.78
CA HIS A 158 11.06 -5.56 5.63
C HIS A 158 11.73 -5.72 6.99
N SER A 159 12.13 -4.58 7.58
CA SER A 159 12.61 -4.48 8.97
C SER A 159 11.62 -3.80 9.88
N TYR A 160 10.67 -3.07 9.29
CA TYR A 160 9.63 -2.32 9.98
C TYR A 160 8.27 -2.85 9.57
N TYR A 161 7.32 -2.86 10.50
CA TYR A 161 5.98 -3.37 10.29
C TYR A 161 4.92 -2.41 10.83
N LEU A 162 3.73 -2.53 10.32
CA LEU A 162 2.58 -1.78 10.76
C LEU A 162 2.06 -2.32 12.10
N ASP A 163 1.84 -1.43 13.07
CA ASP A 163 1.01 -1.63 14.25
C ASP A 163 -0.17 -0.67 14.20
N ALA A 164 -1.24 -1.09 13.53
CA ALA A 164 -2.47 -0.32 13.43
C ALA A 164 -3.10 -0.15 14.81
N GLU A 165 -3.57 1.04 15.14
CA GLU A 165 -4.27 1.33 16.40
C GLU A 165 -5.65 0.66 16.42
N GLU A 166 -6.41 0.81 15.32
CA GLU A 166 -7.71 0.15 15.11
C GLU A 166 -7.49 -1.27 14.56
N LYS A 167 -7.76 -2.29 15.36
CA LYS A 167 -7.48 -3.68 14.97
C LYS A 167 -8.49 -4.27 13.99
N ASP A 168 -9.66 -3.72 13.89
CA ASP A 168 -10.72 -4.13 12.96
C ASP A 168 -10.43 -3.78 11.49
N ILE A 169 -9.53 -2.81 11.23
CA ILE A 169 -9.06 -2.51 9.87
C ILE A 169 -8.00 -3.52 9.36
N VAL A 170 -7.40 -4.32 10.26
CA VAL A 170 -6.34 -5.27 9.90
C VAL A 170 -6.95 -6.50 9.28
N VAL A 171 -6.77 -6.70 7.98
CA VAL A 171 -7.37 -7.82 7.25
C VAL A 171 -6.40 -8.97 7.00
N ALA A 172 -5.10 -8.75 7.09
CA ALA A 172 -4.11 -9.81 7.00
C ALA A 172 -2.98 -9.61 8.00
N THR A 173 -2.55 -10.71 8.61
CA THR A 173 -1.41 -10.75 9.54
C THR A 173 -0.46 -11.90 9.19
N THR A 174 0.76 -11.79 9.67
CA THR A 174 1.73 -12.88 9.67
C THR A 174 2.54 -12.87 10.97
N GLU A 175 3.04 -14.03 11.39
CA GLU A 175 3.87 -14.13 12.58
C GLU A 175 5.36 -14.12 12.18
N TYR A 176 6.11 -13.17 12.72
CA TYR A 176 7.57 -13.12 12.59
C TYR A 176 8.19 -12.40 13.79
N GLY A 177 8.37 -13.16 14.86
CA GLY A 177 8.84 -12.61 16.14
C GLY A 177 7.81 -11.74 16.87
N THR A 178 6.83 -11.26 16.17
CA THR A 178 5.63 -10.57 16.65
C THR A 178 4.51 -10.76 15.63
N ASN A 179 3.29 -10.44 16.01
CA ASN A 179 2.17 -10.42 15.07
C ASN A 179 2.27 -9.16 14.19
N ILE A 180 2.60 -9.36 12.92
CA ILE A 180 2.79 -8.31 11.93
C ILE A 180 1.47 -8.04 11.22
N HIS A 181 0.98 -6.81 11.26
CA HIS A 181 -0.16 -6.40 10.44
C HIS A 181 0.34 -6.21 9.00
N ALA A 182 -0.01 -7.14 8.13
CA ALA A 182 0.48 -7.18 6.75
C ALA A 182 -0.43 -6.40 5.78
N SER A 183 -1.70 -6.19 6.15
CA SER A 183 -2.69 -5.41 5.39
C SER A 183 -3.84 -4.99 6.28
#